data_c886b5de8c9292b52f224df5db1b6af9
#
_entry.id   c886b5de8c9292b52f224df5db1b6af9
#
_cell.length_a   1.000
_cell.length_b   1.000
_cell.length_c   1.000
_cell.angle_alpha   90.00
_cell.angle_beta   90.00
_cell.angle_gamma   90.00
#
_symmetry.space_group_name_H-M   'P 1'
#
loop_
_entity.id
_entity.type
_entity.pdbx_description
1 polymer ?
#
loop_
_entity_poly.entity_id
_entity_poly.type
_entity_poly.pdbx_seq_one_letter_code
_entity_poly.pdbx_strand_id
1 'polypeptide(L)'
;MRRVVITGMGAITPVGLSVEEFWNSVKEGKTNFAEVTRFDSTNYRAHMAAEINNFNPKDYMDFKSAKRMELFSQYAVAAAKEAIEQSGLDMTKEDPFRVGCSVGSGIGSMQVVEKSCEILNTKGPGRLNPLMIPLLISNMASGNVSIQFGLRGKNINVVTACATGTHSIGEAYRTIQCSDADVMVAGGTEAAITPTGFGGFAALTALTSSTDPERCSIPFDKERSGFVMGEGAGVVVLEELEHAKARGAKILGEGVGYGATGDAYHITSPAEDGSGAAKAMEWAVKEAGISTDDVWYVNAHGTSTHHNDLFETIAIKKTFGEHAKEMKINSTKSITGHLLGAAGAVEVITCVKELQEGLIHQTVGYKVPDEQCDLDYVGNGNVKMDIKYALTNSLGFGGHNASLLIKKYED
;
A
#
# COMPACT_ATOMS: atom_id res chain seq x y z
N MET A 1 15.80 11.70 18.18
CA MET A 1 15.50 11.79 16.74
C MET A 1 14.32 12.75 16.57
N ARG A 2 14.18 13.38 15.38
CA ARG A 2 13.03 14.25 15.08
C ARG A 2 11.75 13.41 15.05
N ARG A 3 10.65 13.96 15.55
CA ARG A 3 9.32 13.34 15.46
C ARG A 3 8.74 13.57 14.06
N VAL A 4 8.04 12.58 13.54
CA VAL A 4 7.51 12.60 12.19
C VAL A 4 6.00 12.41 12.24
N VAL A 5 5.27 13.37 11.67
CA VAL A 5 3.81 13.36 11.66
C VAL A 5 3.26 13.25 10.24
N ILE A 6 2.03 12.81 10.12
CA ILE A 6 1.27 12.75 8.87
C ILE A 6 0.36 13.97 8.82
N THR A 7 0.52 14.80 7.81
CA THR A 7 -0.27 16.03 7.63
C THR A 7 -1.22 15.98 6.44
N GLY A 8 -1.02 15.03 5.53
CA GLY A 8 -1.89 14.83 4.38
C GLY A 8 -1.92 13.39 3.90
N MET A 9 -3.02 12.99 3.29
CA MET A 9 -3.26 11.67 2.71
C MET A 9 -4.01 11.80 1.40
N GLY A 10 -3.74 10.90 0.45
CA GLY A 10 -4.47 10.81 -0.82
C GLY A 10 -4.53 9.37 -1.29
N ALA A 11 -5.65 8.98 -1.87
CA ALA A 11 -5.91 7.61 -2.28
C ALA A 11 -6.64 7.53 -3.62
N ILE A 12 -6.16 6.65 -4.48
CA ILE A 12 -6.83 6.20 -5.71
C ILE A 12 -6.94 4.69 -5.61
N THR A 13 -8.15 4.17 -5.45
CA THR A 13 -8.41 2.76 -5.20
C THR A 13 -9.60 2.25 -6.01
N PRO A 14 -9.78 0.93 -6.16
CA PRO A 14 -10.95 0.37 -6.83
C PRO A 14 -12.30 0.74 -6.16
N VAL A 15 -12.27 1.14 -4.88
CA VAL A 15 -13.47 1.44 -4.09
C VAL A 15 -13.62 2.92 -3.73
N GLY A 16 -12.78 3.80 -4.30
CA GLY A 16 -12.88 5.26 -4.12
C GLY A 16 -11.68 5.98 -4.72
N LEU A 17 -11.90 7.17 -5.29
CA LEU A 17 -10.90 8.01 -5.94
C LEU A 17 -10.45 9.19 -5.06
N SER A 18 -10.76 9.12 -3.78
CA SER A 18 -10.29 10.00 -2.72
C SER A 18 -10.22 9.22 -1.40
N VAL A 19 -9.53 9.76 -0.41
CA VAL A 19 -9.48 9.17 0.94
C VAL A 19 -10.87 9.08 1.56
N GLU A 20 -11.74 10.06 1.32
CA GLU A 20 -13.10 10.06 1.86
C GLU A 20 -13.97 8.97 1.22
N GLU A 21 -13.98 8.85 -0.10
CA GLU A 21 -14.72 7.80 -0.80
C GLU A 21 -14.20 6.41 -0.44
N PHE A 22 -12.89 6.24 -0.43
CA PHE A 22 -12.23 5.01 -0.02
C PHE A 22 -12.64 4.60 1.40
N TRP A 23 -12.51 5.51 2.37
CA TRP A 23 -12.81 5.22 3.77
C TRP A 23 -14.31 4.93 4.01
N ASN A 24 -15.21 5.63 3.32
CA ASN A 24 -16.64 5.32 3.38
C ASN A 24 -16.92 3.91 2.85
N SER A 25 -16.31 3.53 1.73
CA SER A 25 -16.43 2.15 1.20
C SER A 25 -15.85 1.11 2.17
N VAL A 26 -14.74 1.40 2.85
CA VAL A 26 -14.15 0.53 3.88
C VAL A 26 -15.10 0.34 5.05
N LYS A 27 -15.71 1.40 5.56
CA LYS A 27 -16.69 1.33 6.66
C LYS A 27 -17.95 0.54 6.28
N GLU A 28 -18.37 0.65 5.05
CA GLU A 28 -19.54 -0.07 4.52
C GLU A 28 -19.22 -1.54 4.16
N GLY A 29 -17.95 -1.93 4.12
CA GLY A 29 -17.51 -3.23 3.63
C GLY A 29 -17.76 -3.41 2.13
N LYS A 30 -17.78 -2.33 1.38
CA LYS A 30 -18.07 -2.32 -0.06
C LYS A 30 -16.83 -2.71 -0.86
N THR A 31 -16.96 -3.74 -1.67
CA THR A 31 -15.92 -4.23 -2.59
C THR A 31 -16.22 -3.83 -4.03
N ASN A 32 -15.19 -3.93 -4.90
CA ASN A 32 -15.34 -3.76 -6.35
C ASN A 32 -14.65 -4.90 -7.10
N PHE A 33 -14.93 -6.14 -6.67
CA PHE A 33 -14.40 -7.33 -7.32
C PHE A 33 -15.31 -7.76 -8.47
N ALA A 34 -14.72 -7.94 -9.65
CA ALA A 34 -15.44 -8.39 -10.83
C ALA A 34 -14.51 -9.19 -11.75
N GLU A 35 -15.06 -9.85 -12.74
CA GLU A 35 -14.25 -10.39 -13.83
C GLU A 35 -13.46 -9.27 -14.50
N VAL A 36 -12.18 -9.53 -14.80
CA VAL A 36 -11.32 -8.57 -15.49
C VAL A 36 -11.92 -8.16 -16.83
N THR A 37 -11.97 -6.86 -17.09
CA THR A 37 -12.60 -6.31 -18.31
C THR A 37 -11.60 -5.79 -19.35
N ARG A 38 -10.35 -5.57 -18.97
CA ARG A 38 -9.32 -4.96 -19.83
C ARG A 38 -8.77 -5.89 -20.90
N PHE A 39 -8.97 -7.21 -20.75
CA PHE A 39 -8.58 -8.24 -21.70
C PHE A 39 -9.44 -9.49 -21.54
N ASP A 40 -9.42 -10.38 -22.54
CA ASP A 40 -10.11 -11.66 -22.49
C ASP A 40 -9.35 -12.63 -21.56
N SER A 41 -9.96 -12.99 -20.43
CA SER A 41 -9.40 -13.88 -19.43
C SER A 41 -9.81 -15.36 -19.62
N THR A 42 -10.52 -15.72 -20.67
CA THR A 42 -11.08 -17.08 -20.88
C THR A 42 -10.04 -18.19 -20.74
N ASN A 43 -8.79 -17.96 -21.16
CA ASN A 43 -7.71 -18.93 -21.11
C ASN A 43 -6.83 -18.81 -19.85
N TYR A 44 -7.19 -17.96 -18.91
CA TYR A 44 -6.46 -17.80 -17.65
C TYR A 44 -7.04 -18.70 -16.56
N ARG A 45 -6.24 -19.01 -15.54
CA ARG A 45 -6.67 -19.78 -14.36
C ARG A 45 -7.42 -18.93 -13.32
N ALA A 46 -7.34 -17.63 -13.44
CA ALA A 46 -7.98 -16.65 -12.57
C ALA A 46 -8.73 -15.64 -13.44
N HIS A 47 -9.81 -15.09 -12.94
CA HIS A 47 -10.69 -14.19 -13.69
C HIS A 47 -11.00 -12.89 -12.95
N MET A 48 -10.89 -12.88 -11.60
CA MET A 48 -11.31 -11.75 -10.77
C MET A 48 -10.21 -10.73 -10.60
N ALA A 49 -10.58 -9.45 -10.71
CA ALA A 49 -9.70 -8.31 -10.48
C ALA A 49 -10.46 -7.19 -9.74
N ALA A 50 -9.71 -6.24 -9.18
CA ALA A 50 -10.21 -5.00 -8.62
C ALA A 50 -9.71 -3.84 -9.50
N GLU A 51 -10.44 -3.55 -10.57
CA GLU A 51 -10.10 -2.52 -11.56
C GLU A 51 -10.63 -1.14 -11.17
N ILE A 52 -9.91 -0.09 -11.55
CA ILE A 52 -10.37 1.30 -11.49
C ILE A 52 -10.85 1.70 -12.88
N ASN A 53 -12.17 1.76 -13.08
CA ASN A 53 -12.77 1.99 -14.39
C ASN A 53 -13.27 3.42 -14.63
N ASN A 54 -13.33 4.25 -13.57
CA ASN A 54 -13.88 5.62 -13.59
C ASN A 54 -12.80 6.71 -13.41
N PHE A 55 -11.51 6.38 -13.50
CA PHE A 55 -10.44 7.35 -13.38
C PHE A 55 -10.27 8.17 -14.66
N ASN A 56 -10.33 9.49 -14.51
CA ASN A 56 -10.05 10.43 -15.60
C ASN A 56 -8.85 11.31 -15.20
N PRO A 57 -7.68 11.15 -15.83
CA PRO A 57 -6.48 11.90 -15.45
C PRO A 57 -6.63 13.44 -15.60
N LYS A 58 -7.57 13.91 -16.41
CA LYS A 58 -7.79 15.37 -16.60
C LYS A 58 -8.33 16.07 -15.36
N ASP A 59 -8.89 15.31 -14.41
CA ASP A 59 -9.41 15.86 -13.16
C ASP A 59 -8.27 16.17 -12.18
N TYR A 60 -7.08 15.61 -12.43
CA TYR A 60 -5.91 15.69 -11.53
C TYR A 60 -4.71 16.39 -12.14
N MET A 61 -4.55 16.37 -13.46
CA MET A 61 -3.39 16.92 -14.16
C MET A 61 -3.75 17.42 -15.56
N ASP A 62 -2.91 18.27 -16.15
CA ASP A 62 -3.13 18.76 -17.51
C ASP A 62 -2.94 17.62 -18.55
N PHE A 63 -3.61 17.77 -19.67
CA PHE A 63 -3.64 16.76 -20.75
C PHE A 63 -2.25 16.42 -21.33
N LYS A 64 -1.34 17.38 -21.39
CA LYS A 64 0.00 17.19 -21.93
C LYS A 64 0.86 16.36 -20.97
N SER A 65 0.74 16.63 -19.69
CA SER A 65 1.37 15.84 -18.62
C SER A 65 0.83 14.41 -18.59
N ALA A 66 -0.50 14.25 -18.61
CA ALA A 66 -1.15 12.94 -18.61
C ALA A 66 -0.67 12.03 -19.75
N LYS A 67 -0.50 12.60 -20.97
CA LYS A 67 0.01 11.83 -22.14
C LYS A 67 1.46 11.35 -22.02
N ARG A 68 2.22 11.87 -21.09
CA ARG A 68 3.62 11.51 -20.83
C ARG A 68 3.81 10.63 -19.63
N MET A 69 2.70 10.13 -19.07
CA MET A 69 2.67 9.24 -17.91
C MET A 69 1.84 8.00 -18.24
N GLU A 70 2.28 6.85 -17.77
CA GLU A 70 1.47 5.64 -17.71
C GLU A 70 0.61 5.63 -16.45
N LEU A 71 -0.35 4.72 -16.41
CA LEU A 71 -1.42 4.71 -15.43
C LEU A 71 -0.93 4.70 -13.98
N PHE A 72 0.13 3.91 -13.66
CA PHE A 72 0.71 3.90 -12.32
C PHE A 72 1.24 5.27 -11.89
N SER A 73 1.87 6.02 -12.81
CA SER A 73 2.34 7.39 -12.55
C SER A 73 1.17 8.39 -12.44
N GLN A 74 0.12 8.21 -13.23
CA GLN A 74 -1.08 9.04 -13.16
C GLN A 74 -1.80 8.87 -11.81
N TYR A 75 -1.92 7.63 -11.33
CA TYR A 75 -2.47 7.34 -10.00
C TYR A 75 -1.62 7.97 -8.89
N ALA A 76 -0.29 7.85 -8.98
CA ALA A 76 0.63 8.46 -8.02
C ALA A 76 0.46 9.98 -7.94
N VAL A 77 0.41 10.67 -9.09
CA VAL A 77 0.22 12.13 -9.16
C VAL A 77 -1.15 12.54 -8.62
N ALA A 78 -2.21 11.78 -8.93
CA ALA A 78 -3.56 12.05 -8.44
C ALA A 78 -3.66 11.92 -6.92
N ALA A 79 -3.14 10.84 -6.34
CA ALA A 79 -3.10 10.64 -4.90
C ALA A 79 -2.19 11.68 -4.21
N ALA A 80 -1.02 12.01 -4.81
CA ALA A 80 -0.13 13.04 -4.26
C ALA A 80 -0.80 14.43 -4.25
N LYS A 81 -1.61 14.76 -5.27
CA LYS A 81 -2.36 16.01 -5.32
C LYS A 81 -3.29 16.13 -4.11
N GLU A 82 -4.12 15.12 -3.85
CA GLU A 82 -5.03 15.11 -2.71
C GLU A 82 -4.26 15.23 -1.38
N ALA A 83 -3.17 14.47 -1.21
CA ALA A 83 -2.35 14.50 0.00
C ALA A 83 -1.73 15.88 0.26
N ILE A 84 -1.17 16.52 -0.77
CA ILE A 84 -0.55 17.85 -0.67
C ILE A 84 -1.62 18.92 -0.39
N GLU A 85 -2.77 18.87 -1.08
CA GLU A 85 -3.89 19.78 -0.85
C GLU A 85 -4.43 19.65 0.57
N GLN A 86 -4.64 18.43 1.08
CA GLN A 86 -5.09 18.17 2.44
C GLN A 86 -4.08 18.66 3.48
N SER A 87 -2.77 18.51 3.23
CA SER A 87 -1.73 18.97 4.15
C SER A 87 -1.64 20.49 4.26
N GLY A 88 -2.17 21.21 3.27
CA GLY A 88 -2.02 22.67 3.17
C GLY A 88 -0.57 23.11 2.90
N LEU A 89 0.29 22.23 2.40
CA LEU A 89 1.69 22.54 2.08
C LEU A 89 1.76 23.54 0.91
N ASP A 90 2.35 24.71 1.17
CA ASP A 90 2.50 25.78 0.18
C ASP A 90 3.97 25.87 -0.25
N MET A 91 4.29 25.28 -1.40
CA MET A 91 5.65 25.24 -1.94
C MET A 91 6.28 26.62 -2.23
N THR A 92 5.48 27.70 -2.22
CA THR A 92 6.00 29.07 -2.36
C THR A 92 6.63 29.59 -1.07
N LYS A 93 6.37 28.92 0.05
CA LYS A 93 6.87 29.25 1.39
C LYS A 93 7.93 28.28 1.89
N GLU A 94 8.10 27.17 1.21
CA GLU A 94 9.04 26.12 1.60
C GLU A 94 10.39 26.26 0.88
N ASP A 95 11.46 25.76 1.51
CA ASP A 95 12.68 25.44 0.77
C ASP A 95 12.42 24.17 -0.05
N PRO A 96 12.33 24.25 -1.38
CA PRO A 96 12.01 23.10 -2.21
C PRO A 96 13.03 21.96 -2.11
N PHE A 97 14.29 22.26 -1.70
CA PHE A 97 15.31 21.24 -1.48
C PHE A 97 15.17 20.51 -0.13
N ARG A 98 14.28 20.98 0.74
CA ARG A 98 13.91 20.32 2.00
C ARG A 98 12.62 19.50 1.89
N VAL A 99 11.95 19.55 0.74
CA VAL A 99 10.73 18.77 0.45
C VAL A 99 11.07 17.69 -0.58
N GLY A 100 11.07 16.43 -0.14
CA GLY A 100 11.42 15.27 -0.96
C GLY A 100 10.23 14.42 -1.39
N CYS A 101 10.52 13.37 -2.15
CA CYS A 101 9.52 12.43 -2.65
C CYS A 101 10.04 10.97 -2.62
N SER A 102 9.18 10.04 -2.20
CA SER A 102 9.44 8.60 -2.24
C SER A 102 8.13 7.85 -2.52
N VAL A 103 7.72 7.82 -3.79
CA VAL A 103 6.54 7.04 -4.23
C VAL A 103 7.00 5.89 -5.10
N GLY A 104 6.92 4.67 -4.57
CA GLY A 104 7.41 3.46 -5.23
C GLY A 104 6.34 2.78 -6.10
N SER A 105 6.80 1.96 -7.05
CA SER A 105 5.98 0.99 -7.78
C SER A 105 6.76 -0.31 -7.88
N GLY A 106 6.10 -1.43 -7.63
CA GLY A 106 6.73 -2.75 -7.65
C GLY A 106 7.13 -3.21 -9.05
N ILE A 107 6.38 -2.81 -10.07
CA ILE A 107 6.52 -3.33 -11.45
C ILE A 107 6.79 -2.21 -12.46
N GLY A 108 6.26 -1.02 -12.25
CA GLY A 108 6.21 0.03 -13.26
C GLY A 108 5.12 -0.27 -14.31
N SER A 109 5.34 0.01 -15.60
CA SER A 109 4.32 -0.22 -16.63
C SER A 109 4.56 -1.49 -17.45
N MET A 110 3.89 -2.57 -17.09
CA MET A 110 3.86 -3.80 -17.89
C MET A 110 3.19 -3.57 -19.25
N GLN A 111 2.20 -2.67 -19.32
CA GLN A 111 1.51 -2.30 -20.56
C GLN A 111 2.47 -1.72 -21.61
N VAL A 112 3.44 -0.92 -21.19
CA VAL A 112 4.48 -0.37 -22.09
C VAL A 112 5.36 -1.49 -22.65
N VAL A 113 5.71 -2.48 -21.84
CA VAL A 113 6.47 -3.66 -22.29
C VAL A 113 5.70 -4.40 -23.37
N GLU A 114 4.44 -4.75 -23.10
CA GLU A 114 3.57 -5.50 -24.04
C GLU A 114 3.45 -4.77 -25.39
N LYS A 115 3.05 -3.50 -25.36
CA LYS A 115 2.93 -2.67 -26.57
C LYS A 115 4.26 -2.52 -27.33
N SER A 116 5.36 -2.38 -26.60
CA SER A 116 6.68 -2.23 -27.23
C SER A 116 7.16 -3.51 -27.87
N CYS A 117 6.92 -4.66 -27.25
CA CYS A 117 7.21 -5.98 -27.84
C CYS A 117 6.39 -6.23 -29.11
N GLU A 118 5.10 -5.88 -29.12
CA GLU A 118 4.26 -5.95 -30.31
C GLU A 118 4.80 -5.09 -31.45
N ILE A 119 5.14 -3.81 -31.17
CA ILE A 119 5.69 -2.88 -32.16
C ILE A 119 7.04 -3.39 -32.68
N LEU A 120 7.92 -3.87 -31.79
CA LEU A 120 9.23 -4.39 -32.17
C LEU A 120 9.09 -5.56 -33.15
N ASN A 121 8.20 -6.50 -32.86
CA ASN A 121 7.98 -7.71 -33.66
C ASN A 121 7.26 -7.43 -34.98
N THR A 122 6.37 -6.45 -35.03
CA THR A 122 5.53 -6.18 -36.23
C THR A 122 6.06 -5.05 -37.09
N LYS A 123 6.72 -4.03 -36.51
CA LYS A 123 7.11 -2.79 -37.20
C LYS A 123 8.60 -2.46 -37.11
N GLY A 124 9.34 -3.22 -36.29
CA GLY A 124 10.77 -3.04 -36.08
C GLY A 124 11.17 -1.92 -35.11
N PRO A 125 12.44 -1.83 -34.72
CA PRO A 125 12.94 -0.97 -33.64
C PRO A 125 12.78 0.54 -33.94
N GLY A 126 12.79 0.96 -35.18
CA GLY A 126 12.62 2.37 -35.58
C GLY A 126 11.20 2.93 -35.30
N ARG A 127 10.25 2.10 -34.85
CA ARG A 127 8.89 2.50 -34.53
C ARG A 127 8.57 2.50 -33.04
N LEU A 128 9.53 2.15 -32.19
CA LEU A 128 9.38 2.23 -30.74
C LEU A 128 9.13 3.66 -30.29
N ASN A 129 8.32 3.81 -29.24
CA ASN A 129 8.05 5.12 -28.66
C ASN A 129 9.34 5.70 -28.07
N PRO A 130 9.78 6.92 -28.44
CA PRO A 130 10.96 7.56 -27.84
C PRO A 130 10.90 7.71 -26.32
N LEU A 131 9.69 7.75 -25.74
CA LEU A 131 9.46 7.83 -24.30
C LEU A 131 9.26 6.46 -23.64
N MET A 132 9.51 5.35 -24.36
CA MET A 132 9.29 3.99 -23.83
C MET A 132 9.92 3.80 -22.46
N ILE A 133 11.18 4.15 -22.31
CA ILE A 133 11.91 3.95 -21.03
C ILE A 133 11.33 4.82 -19.91
N PRO A 134 11.16 6.15 -20.05
CA PRO A 134 10.49 6.95 -19.02
C PRO A 134 9.06 6.53 -18.69
N LEU A 135 8.32 5.95 -19.63
CA LEU A 135 6.98 5.44 -19.37
C LEU A 135 6.99 4.12 -18.61
N LEU A 136 8.06 3.31 -18.76
CA LEU A 136 8.18 1.97 -18.19
C LEU A 136 8.65 1.96 -16.75
N ILE A 137 9.76 2.69 -16.46
CA ILE A 137 10.53 2.50 -15.23
C ILE A 137 9.80 3.01 -13.98
N SER A 138 9.84 2.23 -12.91
CA SER A 138 9.07 2.44 -11.68
C SER A 138 9.39 3.75 -10.95
N ASN A 139 10.62 4.27 -11.04
CA ASN A 139 11.01 5.53 -10.40
C ASN A 139 10.28 6.75 -10.98
N MET A 140 9.60 6.61 -12.12
CA MET A 140 8.82 7.70 -12.70
C MET A 140 7.55 8.04 -11.96
N ALA A 141 7.07 7.17 -11.06
CA ALA A 141 6.04 7.56 -10.09
C ALA A 141 6.54 8.74 -9.22
N SER A 142 7.65 8.54 -8.53
CA SER A 142 8.29 9.57 -7.70
C SER A 142 8.77 10.77 -8.52
N GLY A 143 9.36 10.51 -9.70
CA GLY A 143 9.82 11.56 -10.62
C GLY A 143 8.71 12.48 -11.11
N ASN A 144 7.58 11.94 -11.54
CA ASN A 144 6.43 12.73 -12.01
C ASN A 144 5.77 13.51 -10.88
N VAL A 145 5.64 12.93 -9.67
CA VAL A 145 5.16 13.65 -8.48
C VAL A 145 6.07 14.84 -8.18
N SER A 146 7.39 14.64 -8.15
CA SER A 146 8.35 15.72 -7.91
C SER A 146 8.28 16.84 -8.96
N ILE A 147 8.16 16.49 -10.24
CA ILE A 147 8.02 17.46 -11.34
C ILE A 147 6.71 18.24 -11.21
N GLN A 148 5.61 17.55 -10.94
CA GLN A 148 4.28 18.17 -10.88
C GLN A 148 4.15 19.18 -9.73
N PHE A 149 4.77 18.90 -8.58
CA PHE A 149 4.62 19.72 -7.37
C PHE A 149 5.88 20.51 -6.99
N GLY A 150 6.95 20.46 -7.78
CA GLY A 150 8.16 21.24 -7.55
C GLY A 150 9.00 20.75 -6.35
N LEU A 151 8.94 19.45 -6.01
CA LEU A 151 9.67 18.87 -4.89
C LEU A 151 11.12 18.60 -5.31
N ARG A 152 12.08 19.33 -4.76
CA ARG A 152 13.49 19.29 -5.21
C ARG A 152 14.44 18.67 -4.18
N GLY A 153 13.91 18.18 -3.06
CA GLY A 153 14.65 17.44 -2.05
C GLY A 153 14.99 16.01 -2.51
N LYS A 154 15.31 15.14 -1.56
CA LYS A 154 15.63 13.73 -1.83
C LYS A 154 14.50 13.06 -2.60
N ASN A 155 14.79 12.57 -3.80
CA ASN A 155 13.83 11.85 -4.64
C ASN A 155 14.36 10.43 -4.86
N ILE A 156 13.68 9.46 -4.26
CA ILE A 156 14.04 8.04 -4.32
C ILE A 156 12.84 7.18 -4.72
N ASN A 157 13.12 6.02 -5.25
CA ASN A 157 12.12 5.00 -5.54
C ASN A 157 12.55 3.69 -4.86
N VAL A 158 11.72 3.22 -3.95
CA VAL A 158 11.90 1.90 -3.34
C VAL A 158 11.14 0.87 -4.16
N VAL A 159 11.75 -0.28 -4.40
CA VAL A 159 11.13 -1.42 -5.11
C VAL A 159 11.35 -2.67 -4.27
N THR A 160 10.32 -3.10 -3.58
CA THR A 160 10.33 -4.30 -2.72
C THR A 160 9.04 -5.10 -2.88
N ALA A 161 8.61 -5.27 -4.14
CA ALA A 161 7.39 -5.97 -4.51
C ALA A 161 6.17 -5.44 -3.72
N CYS A 162 5.41 -6.32 -3.05
CA CYS A 162 4.22 -5.95 -2.29
C CYS A 162 4.50 -5.06 -1.05
N ALA A 163 5.74 -5.00 -0.58
CA ALA A 163 6.15 -4.15 0.54
C ALA A 163 6.61 -2.74 0.12
N THR A 164 6.59 -2.44 -1.18
CA THR A 164 7.08 -1.17 -1.75
C THR A 164 6.51 0.07 -1.08
N GLY A 165 5.19 0.15 -0.92
CA GLY A 165 4.53 1.33 -0.33
C GLY A 165 4.91 1.55 1.13
N THR A 166 4.94 0.48 1.93
CA THR A 166 5.35 0.53 3.34
C THR A 166 6.81 0.90 3.49
N HIS A 167 7.70 0.29 2.72
CA HIS A 167 9.11 0.65 2.71
C HIS A 167 9.33 2.10 2.23
N SER A 168 8.63 2.56 1.20
CA SER A 168 8.74 3.95 0.72
C SER A 168 8.39 4.96 1.81
N ILE A 169 7.33 4.70 2.58
CA ILE A 169 6.93 5.52 3.72
C ILE A 169 7.94 5.40 4.87
N GLY A 170 8.42 4.19 5.16
CA GLY A 170 9.43 3.95 6.19
C GLY A 170 10.77 4.63 5.90
N GLU A 171 11.26 4.59 4.66
CA GLU A 171 12.48 5.28 4.25
C GLU A 171 12.32 6.81 4.22
N ALA A 172 11.13 7.30 3.87
CA ALA A 172 10.78 8.72 3.98
C ALA A 172 10.75 9.18 5.45
N TYR A 173 10.18 8.37 6.33
CA TYR A 173 10.21 8.58 7.79
C TYR A 173 11.66 8.68 8.30
N ARG A 174 12.56 7.75 7.92
CA ARG A 174 13.98 7.81 8.25
C ARG A 174 14.66 9.07 7.73
N THR A 175 14.34 9.46 6.50
CA THR A 175 14.90 10.66 5.86
C THR A 175 14.62 11.92 6.70
N ILE A 176 13.40 12.06 7.24
CA ILE A 176 13.03 13.18 8.12
C ILE A 176 13.71 13.05 9.49
N GLN A 177 13.71 11.85 10.09
CA GLN A 177 14.39 11.60 11.38
C GLN A 177 15.87 11.96 11.35
N CYS A 178 16.55 11.68 10.22
CA CYS A 178 17.97 11.99 10.02
C CYS A 178 18.23 13.45 9.60
N SER A 179 17.19 14.29 9.51
CA SER A 179 17.27 15.70 9.11
C SER A 179 17.71 15.93 7.64
N ASP A 180 17.58 14.93 6.76
CA ASP A 180 17.86 15.06 5.33
C ASP A 180 16.74 15.83 4.61
N ALA A 181 15.51 15.79 5.14
CA ALA A 181 14.35 16.57 4.67
C ALA A 181 13.51 17.05 5.86
N ASP A 182 12.66 18.03 5.63
CA ASP A 182 11.64 18.49 6.59
C ASP A 182 10.26 17.92 6.23
N VAL A 183 10.03 17.68 4.94
CA VAL A 183 8.79 17.11 4.40
C VAL A 183 9.14 16.04 3.38
N MET A 184 8.38 14.93 3.38
CA MET A 184 8.46 13.87 2.37
C MET A 184 7.05 13.50 1.88
N VAL A 185 6.83 13.58 0.57
CA VAL A 185 5.65 13.00 -0.08
C VAL A 185 5.98 11.54 -0.37
N ALA A 186 5.33 10.60 0.30
CA ALA A 186 5.72 9.20 0.29
C ALA A 186 4.53 8.27 0.09
N GLY A 187 4.77 7.11 -0.52
CA GLY A 187 3.71 6.13 -0.73
C GLY A 187 4.04 5.07 -1.76
N GLY A 188 3.00 4.53 -2.37
CA GLY A 188 3.13 3.50 -3.39
C GLY A 188 2.01 3.56 -4.43
N THR A 189 2.30 3.04 -5.60
CA THR A 189 1.36 2.98 -6.73
C THR A 189 1.57 1.72 -7.54
N GLU A 190 0.52 1.23 -8.19
CA GLU A 190 0.61 0.10 -9.12
C GLU A 190 -0.54 0.11 -10.13
N ALA A 191 -0.25 -0.33 -11.38
CA ALA A 191 -1.24 -0.53 -12.43
C ALA A 191 -0.83 -1.75 -13.29
N ALA A 192 -0.85 -2.94 -12.70
CA ALA A 192 -0.33 -4.16 -13.29
C ALA A 192 -1.40 -5.11 -13.85
N ILE A 193 -2.69 -4.68 -13.91
CA ILE A 193 -3.77 -5.49 -14.50
C ILE A 193 -3.68 -5.41 -16.02
N THR A 194 -2.77 -6.21 -16.57
CA THR A 194 -2.52 -6.38 -18.01
C THR A 194 -2.45 -7.87 -18.33
N PRO A 195 -2.57 -8.27 -19.61
CA PRO A 195 -2.45 -9.69 -20.00
C PRO A 195 -1.21 -10.39 -19.41
N THR A 196 -0.04 -9.79 -19.55
CA THR A 196 1.22 -10.38 -19.07
C THR A 196 1.35 -10.30 -17.54
N GLY A 197 1.01 -9.14 -16.94
CA GLY A 197 1.08 -8.96 -15.48
C GLY A 197 0.15 -9.92 -14.75
N PHE A 198 -1.10 -9.96 -15.16
CA PHE A 198 -2.11 -10.86 -14.60
C PHE A 198 -1.75 -12.34 -14.86
N GLY A 199 -1.34 -12.64 -16.09
CA GLY A 199 -0.91 -13.99 -16.49
C GLY A 199 0.28 -14.51 -15.70
N GLY A 200 1.25 -13.66 -15.40
CA GLY A 200 2.41 -14.01 -14.57
C GLY A 200 2.01 -14.46 -13.15
N PHE A 201 1.14 -13.71 -12.48
CA PHE A 201 0.64 -14.09 -11.16
C PHE A 201 -0.32 -15.28 -11.20
N ALA A 202 -1.12 -15.43 -12.26
CA ALA A 202 -1.96 -16.61 -12.48
C ALA A 202 -1.12 -17.88 -12.68
N ALA A 203 0.00 -17.78 -13.40
CA ALA A 203 0.94 -18.90 -13.61
C ALA A 203 1.64 -19.33 -12.31
N LEU A 204 1.87 -18.38 -11.38
CA LEU A 204 2.37 -18.66 -10.03
C LEU A 204 1.31 -19.29 -9.11
N THR A 205 0.06 -19.45 -9.56
CA THR A 205 -1.07 -19.86 -8.73
C THR A 205 -1.31 -18.96 -7.51
N ALA A 206 -0.91 -17.70 -7.61
CA ALA A 206 -1.03 -16.73 -6.54
C ALA A 206 -2.40 -16.02 -6.52
N LEU A 207 -3.07 -15.96 -7.69
CA LEU A 207 -4.41 -15.36 -7.81
C LEU A 207 -5.49 -16.34 -7.39
N THR A 208 -6.59 -15.78 -6.85
CA THR A 208 -7.76 -16.56 -6.47
C THR A 208 -8.36 -17.33 -7.64
N SER A 209 -8.80 -18.54 -7.38
CA SER A 209 -9.59 -19.34 -8.33
C SER A 209 -11.10 -19.16 -8.16
N SER A 210 -11.54 -18.44 -7.11
CA SER A 210 -12.95 -18.12 -6.89
C SER A 210 -13.42 -17.12 -7.92
N THR A 211 -14.64 -17.32 -8.43
CA THR A 211 -15.37 -16.36 -9.29
C THR A 211 -16.53 -15.67 -8.54
N ASP A 212 -16.69 -15.97 -7.26
CA ASP A 212 -17.67 -15.33 -6.40
C ASP A 212 -17.12 -13.97 -5.89
N PRO A 213 -17.68 -12.83 -6.31
CA PRO A 213 -17.19 -11.52 -5.90
C PRO A 213 -17.28 -11.27 -4.38
N GLU A 214 -18.15 -11.99 -3.66
CA GLU A 214 -18.25 -11.88 -2.20
C GLU A 214 -17.22 -12.76 -1.45
N ARG A 215 -16.59 -13.71 -2.16
CA ARG A 215 -15.69 -14.71 -1.57
C ARG A 215 -14.33 -14.87 -2.29
N CYS A 216 -13.99 -13.97 -3.20
CA CYS A 216 -12.73 -14.09 -3.96
C CYS A 216 -11.51 -13.50 -3.23
N SER A 217 -11.70 -12.58 -2.27
CA SER A 217 -10.64 -12.05 -1.41
C SER A 217 -11.07 -12.19 0.05
N ILE A 218 -10.65 -13.25 0.71
CA ILE A 218 -11.07 -13.67 2.06
C ILE A 218 -9.87 -13.99 2.95
N PRO A 219 -9.07 -12.98 3.32
CA PRO A 219 -7.89 -13.19 4.16
C PRO A 219 -8.21 -13.99 5.42
N PHE A 220 -7.31 -14.93 5.77
CA PHE A 220 -7.38 -15.82 6.93
C PHE A 220 -8.52 -16.84 6.95
N ASP A 221 -9.47 -16.77 6.02
CA ASP A 221 -10.55 -17.75 5.91
C ASP A 221 -10.00 -19.12 5.42
N LYS A 222 -10.58 -20.21 5.91
CA LYS A 222 -10.18 -21.58 5.56
C LYS A 222 -10.31 -21.87 4.05
N GLU A 223 -11.29 -21.24 3.39
CA GLU A 223 -11.58 -21.44 1.97
C GLU A 223 -10.82 -20.47 1.05
N ARG A 224 -9.85 -19.68 1.58
CA ARG A 224 -9.02 -18.79 0.77
C ARG A 224 -8.23 -19.54 -0.29
N SER A 225 -8.13 -18.98 -1.48
CA SER A 225 -7.52 -19.66 -2.62
C SER A 225 -6.47 -18.83 -3.38
N GLY A 226 -6.18 -17.64 -2.93
CA GLY A 226 -5.28 -16.69 -3.57
C GLY A 226 -5.78 -15.26 -3.46
N PHE A 227 -5.01 -14.29 -3.92
CA PHE A 227 -5.40 -12.89 -3.87
C PHE A 227 -6.16 -12.43 -5.12
N VAL A 228 -6.97 -11.40 -4.99
CA VAL A 228 -7.51 -10.62 -6.11
C VAL A 228 -6.53 -9.52 -6.46
N MET A 229 -6.05 -9.46 -7.70
CA MET A 229 -5.18 -8.37 -8.15
C MET A 229 -5.97 -7.07 -8.23
N GLY A 230 -5.48 -6.03 -7.56
CA GLY A 230 -5.98 -4.67 -7.65
C GLY A 230 -4.93 -3.70 -8.18
N GLU A 231 -5.31 -2.45 -8.29
CA GLU A 231 -4.48 -1.34 -8.74
C GLU A 231 -4.82 -0.06 -7.99
N GLY A 232 -3.93 0.94 -8.06
CA GLY A 232 -4.19 2.23 -7.43
C GLY A 232 -2.93 2.91 -6.90
N ALA A 233 -3.13 3.86 -6.00
CA ALA A 233 -2.08 4.57 -5.27
C ALA A 233 -2.55 4.99 -3.89
N GLY A 234 -1.62 4.98 -2.93
CA GLY A 234 -1.74 5.66 -1.65
C GLY A 234 -0.54 6.58 -1.45
N VAL A 235 -0.77 7.80 -1.04
CA VAL A 235 0.28 8.79 -0.78
C VAL A 235 0.01 9.51 0.54
N VAL A 236 1.04 9.70 1.34
CA VAL A 236 1.00 10.49 2.57
C VAL A 236 2.03 11.63 2.51
N VAL A 237 1.73 12.74 3.16
CA VAL A 237 2.69 13.80 3.45
C VAL A 237 3.20 13.56 4.86
N LEU A 238 4.47 13.17 4.96
CA LEU A 238 5.21 13.08 6.22
C LEU A 238 5.93 14.40 6.47
N GLU A 239 5.92 14.85 7.70
CA GLU A 239 6.47 16.15 8.05
C GLU A 239 7.13 16.10 9.44
N GLU A 240 8.19 16.85 9.62
CA GLU A 240 8.79 17.06 10.92
C GLU A 240 7.81 17.81 11.83
N LEU A 241 7.66 17.37 13.08
CA LEU A 241 6.61 17.87 13.99
C LEU A 241 6.66 19.38 14.22
N GLU A 242 7.84 19.94 14.50
CA GLU A 242 7.96 21.39 14.80
C GLU A 242 7.77 22.24 13.53
N HIS A 243 8.16 21.71 12.36
CA HIS A 243 7.86 22.31 11.07
C HIS A 243 6.35 22.34 10.82
N ALA A 244 5.64 21.23 11.04
CA ALA A 244 4.19 21.13 10.90
C ALA A 244 3.46 22.12 11.83
N LYS A 245 3.87 22.20 13.11
CA LYS A 245 3.33 23.13 14.08
C LYS A 245 3.58 24.59 13.71
N ALA A 246 4.79 24.92 13.25
CA ALA A 246 5.17 26.29 12.90
C ALA A 246 4.32 26.86 11.76
N ARG A 247 3.89 26.02 10.80
CA ARG A 247 2.99 26.44 9.72
C ARG A 247 1.49 26.23 10.02
N GLY A 248 1.15 25.71 11.20
CA GLY A 248 -0.23 25.46 11.62
C GLY A 248 -0.90 24.31 10.89
N ALA A 249 -0.14 23.29 10.48
CA ALA A 249 -0.68 22.11 9.81
C ALA A 249 -1.60 21.31 10.73
N LYS A 250 -2.68 20.75 10.17
CA LYS A 250 -3.47 19.74 10.86
C LYS A 250 -2.71 18.42 10.87
N ILE A 251 -2.43 17.90 12.06
CA ILE A 251 -1.75 16.61 12.24
C ILE A 251 -2.81 15.50 12.27
N LEU A 252 -2.64 14.49 11.41
CA LEU A 252 -3.58 13.39 11.23
C LEU A 252 -3.19 12.14 12.03
N GLY A 253 -1.90 11.96 12.30
CA GLY A 253 -1.32 10.85 13.01
C GLY A 253 0.19 11.03 13.12
N GLU A 254 0.87 10.18 13.88
CA GLU A 254 2.32 10.21 14.06
C GLU A 254 2.92 8.86 13.70
N GLY A 255 3.94 8.84 12.85
CA GLY A 255 4.80 7.67 12.67
C GLY A 255 5.75 7.54 13.86
N VAL A 256 5.72 6.43 14.56
CA VAL A 256 6.50 6.25 15.78
C VAL A 256 7.47 5.08 15.72
N GLY A 257 7.33 4.18 14.75
CA GLY A 257 8.23 3.05 14.58
C GLY A 257 8.21 2.47 13.17
N TYR A 258 9.38 2.03 12.72
CA TYR A 258 9.57 1.36 11.44
C TYR A 258 10.55 0.20 11.60
N GLY A 259 10.12 -0.99 11.19
CA GLY A 259 10.95 -2.19 11.13
C GLY A 259 10.99 -2.74 9.70
N ALA A 260 12.19 -3.08 9.24
CA ALA A 260 12.43 -3.66 7.92
C ALA A 260 13.40 -4.82 8.03
N THR A 261 13.06 -5.98 7.45
CA THR A 261 13.86 -7.21 7.48
C THR A 261 13.78 -7.95 6.14
N GLY A 262 14.64 -8.94 6.00
CA GLY A 262 14.57 -9.91 4.89
C GLY A 262 14.53 -11.33 5.43
N ASP A 263 13.73 -12.20 4.83
CA ASP A 263 13.63 -13.61 5.21
C ASP A 263 14.86 -14.43 4.83
N ALA A 264 15.53 -14.06 3.73
CA ALA A 264 16.64 -14.82 3.14
C ALA A 264 16.32 -16.33 2.99
N TYR A 265 15.08 -16.63 2.58
CA TYR A 265 14.52 -17.99 2.54
C TYR A 265 14.13 -18.44 1.14
N HIS A 266 13.14 -17.80 0.51
CA HIS A 266 12.59 -18.22 -0.78
C HIS A 266 12.19 -17.01 -1.63
N ILE A 267 12.15 -17.16 -2.97
CA ILE A 267 11.84 -16.04 -3.89
C ILE A 267 10.40 -15.55 -3.80
N THR A 268 9.44 -16.40 -3.43
CA THR A 268 8.00 -16.05 -3.41
C THR A 268 7.28 -16.41 -2.12
N SER A 269 7.79 -17.37 -1.32
CA SER A 269 7.16 -17.79 -0.07
C SER A 269 7.81 -17.09 1.12
N PRO A 270 7.01 -16.58 2.08
CA PRO A 270 7.56 -16.12 3.36
C PRO A 270 8.24 -17.28 4.12
N ALA A 271 9.11 -16.95 5.07
CA ALA A 271 9.70 -17.96 5.95
C ALA A 271 8.61 -18.63 6.80
N GLU A 272 8.59 -19.96 6.82
CA GLU A 272 7.54 -20.78 7.46
C GLU A 272 7.43 -20.50 8.96
N ASP A 273 8.53 -20.13 9.61
CA ASP A 273 8.57 -19.83 11.03
C ASP A 273 8.16 -18.38 11.34
N GLY A 274 7.86 -17.55 10.33
CA GLY A 274 7.45 -16.14 10.45
C GLY A 274 8.52 -15.23 11.09
N SER A 275 9.78 -15.67 11.17
CA SER A 275 10.81 -14.96 11.94
C SER A 275 11.16 -13.57 11.38
N GLY A 276 11.19 -13.42 10.05
CA GLY A 276 11.47 -12.13 9.40
C GLY A 276 10.38 -11.10 9.69
N ALA A 277 9.12 -11.45 9.46
CA ALA A 277 7.99 -10.58 9.74
C ALA A 277 7.86 -10.25 11.24
N ALA A 278 8.04 -11.25 12.13
CA ALA A 278 8.04 -11.03 13.56
C ALA A 278 9.13 -10.02 13.98
N LYS A 279 10.32 -10.13 13.42
CA LYS A 279 11.43 -9.22 13.74
C LYS A 279 11.17 -7.79 13.23
N ALA A 280 10.51 -7.62 12.08
CA ALA A 280 10.11 -6.31 11.60
C ALA A 280 9.10 -5.66 12.56
N MET A 281 8.08 -6.40 13.02
CA MET A 281 7.13 -5.92 14.03
C MET A 281 7.81 -5.55 15.35
N GLU A 282 8.67 -6.44 15.87
CA GLU A 282 9.44 -6.17 17.11
C GLU A 282 10.27 -4.89 17.00
N TRP A 283 10.92 -4.65 15.85
CA TRP A 283 11.74 -3.44 15.66
C TRP A 283 10.89 -2.17 15.60
N ALA A 284 9.73 -2.22 14.94
CA ALA A 284 8.82 -1.08 14.91
C ALA A 284 8.32 -0.73 16.33
N VAL A 285 7.89 -1.72 17.12
CA VAL A 285 7.44 -1.52 18.50
C VAL A 285 8.58 -1.03 19.41
N LYS A 286 9.77 -1.63 19.28
CA LYS A 286 10.94 -1.22 20.06
C LYS A 286 11.36 0.22 19.77
N GLU A 287 11.30 0.66 18.51
CA GLU A 287 11.65 2.03 18.15
C GLU A 287 10.68 3.04 18.76
N ALA A 288 9.40 2.70 18.82
CA ALA A 288 8.39 3.52 19.48
C ALA A 288 8.58 3.63 21.00
N GLY A 289 9.45 2.79 21.60
CA GLY A 289 9.72 2.78 23.04
C GLY A 289 8.56 2.29 23.89
N ILE A 290 7.69 1.43 23.33
CA ILE A 290 6.52 0.87 24.00
C ILE A 290 6.65 -0.65 24.18
N SER A 291 5.76 -1.25 24.96
CA SER A 291 5.60 -2.70 25.07
C SER A 291 4.80 -3.26 23.88
N THR A 292 5.01 -4.53 23.55
CA THR A 292 4.13 -5.27 22.66
C THR A 292 2.68 -5.29 23.16
N ASP A 293 2.46 -5.29 24.47
CA ASP A 293 1.15 -5.28 25.11
C ASP A 293 0.38 -3.95 24.93
N ASP A 294 1.06 -2.88 24.48
CA ASP A 294 0.42 -1.60 24.14
C ASP A 294 -0.22 -1.60 22.74
N VAL A 295 0.10 -2.60 21.90
CA VAL A 295 -0.40 -2.72 20.54
C VAL A 295 -1.62 -3.64 20.51
N TRP A 296 -2.79 -3.09 20.26
CA TRP A 296 -4.07 -3.80 20.26
C TRP A 296 -4.63 -4.09 18.88
N TYR A 297 -3.99 -3.54 17.84
CA TYR A 297 -4.49 -3.67 16.48
C TYR A 297 -3.35 -3.85 15.47
N VAL A 298 -3.56 -4.78 14.55
CA VAL A 298 -2.70 -5.03 13.39
C VAL A 298 -3.53 -5.01 12.11
N ASN A 299 -3.19 -4.11 11.20
CA ASN A 299 -3.58 -4.18 9.80
C ASN A 299 -2.60 -5.11 9.11
N ALA A 300 -3.02 -6.34 8.88
CA ALA A 300 -2.15 -7.40 8.38
C ALA A 300 -1.90 -7.28 6.87
N HIS A 301 -0.80 -7.86 6.42
CA HIS A 301 -0.60 -8.08 4.99
C HIS A 301 -1.73 -8.91 4.40
N GLY A 302 -2.12 -10.02 5.02
CA GLY A 302 -3.37 -10.73 4.81
C GLY A 302 -3.83 -10.81 3.35
N THR A 303 -3.14 -11.59 2.51
CA THR A 303 -3.36 -11.60 1.06
C THR A 303 -4.46 -12.53 0.59
N SER A 304 -5.07 -13.33 1.49
CA SER A 304 -5.98 -14.40 1.09
C SER A 304 -5.26 -15.57 0.39
N THR A 305 -3.94 -15.65 0.50
CA THR A 305 -3.17 -16.82 0.08
C THR A 305 -2.93 -17.75 1.27
N HIS A 306 -2.86 -19.06 0.99
CA HIS A 306 -2.76 -20.04 2.07
C HIS A 306 -1.51 -19.82 2.95
N HIS A 307 -0.35 -19.72 2.33
CA HIS A 307 0.93 -19.63 3.05
C HIS A 307 1.14 -18.28 3.73
N ASN A 308 0.83 -17.17 3.04
CA ASN A 308 1.05 -15.86 3.64
C ASN A 308 0.25 -15.70 4.93
N ASP A 309 -1.05 -16.00 4.89
CA ASP A 309 -1.94 -15.74 6.03
C ASP A 309 -1.59 -16.64 7.21
N LEU A 310 -1.18 -17.90 6.95
CA LEU A 310 -0.67 -18.81 7.96
C LEU A 310 0.63 -18.30 8.60
N PHE A 311 1.62 -17.94 7.78
CA PHE A 311 2.93 -17.56 8.31
C PHE A 311 2.92 -16.17 8.97
N GLU A 312 2.06 -15.27 8.51
CA GLU A 312 1.81 -14.00 9.20
C GLU A 312 1.12 -14.22 10.56
N THR A 313 0.17 -15.15 10.65
CA THR A 313 -0.43 -15.56 11.94
C THR A 313 0.65 -16.05 12.92
N ILE A 314 1.57 -16.89 12.45
CA ILE A 314 2.71 -17.37 13.25
C ILE A 314 3.59 -16.20 13.69
N ALA A 315 3.90 -15.28 12.78
CA ALA A 315 4.71 -14.09 13.08
C ALA A 315 4.07 -13.19 14.14
N ILE A 316 2.76 -12.94 14.05
CA ILE A 316 1.99 -12.15 15.02
C ILE A 316 2.04 -12.83 16.39
N LYS A 317 1.77 -14.14 16.47
CA LYS A 317 1.88 -14.89 17.73
C LYS A 317 3.30 -14.86 18.31
N LYS A 318 4.32 -14.95 17.48
CA LYS A 318 5.72 -14.89 17.90
C LYS A 318 6.10 -13.53 18.47
N THR A 319 5.56 -12.45 17.92
CA THR A 319 5.83 -11.07 18.37
C THR A 319 5.08 -10.72 19.64
N PHE A 320 3.80 -11.08 19.74
CA PHE A 320 2.89 -10.60 20.80
C PHE A 320 2.57 -11.67 21.85
N GLY A 321 2.99 -12.92 21.66
CA GLY A 321 2.75 -14.01 22.62
C GLY A 321 1.27 -14.25 22.87
N GLU A 322 0.89 -14.42 24.15
CA GLU A 322 -0.51 -14.63 24.56
C GLU A 322 -1.40 -13.41 24.28
N HIS A 323 -0.82 -12.19 24.28
CA HIS A 323 -1.55 -10.96 23.97
C HIS A 323 -2.15 -10.98 22.56
N ALA A 324 -1.53 -11.69 21.60
CA ALA A 324 -2.04 -11.83 20.24
C ALA A 324 -3.48 -12.33 20.16
N LYS A 325 -3.94 -13.12 21.16
CA LYS A 325 -5.32 -13.65 21.23
C LYS A 325 -6.36 -12.61 21.60
N GLU A 326 -5.95 -11.49 22.17
CA GLU A 326 -6.82 -10.38 22.59
C GLU A 326 -6.84 -9.24 21.58
N MET A 327 -5.86 -9.21 20.67
CA MET A 327 -5.71 -8.18 19.64
C MET A 327 -6.78 -8.31 18.55
N LYS A 328 -7.04 -7.21 17.85
CA LYS A 328 -7.83 -7.18 16.62
C LYS A 328 -6.89 -7.17 15.42
N ILE A 329 -7.17 -8.03 14.47
CA ILE A 329 -6.39 -8.16 13.24
C ILE A 329 -7.38 -8.07 12.08
N ASN A 330 -7.06 -7.32 11.04
CA ASN A 330 -7.86 -7.30 9.82
C ASN A 330 -6.97 -7.25 8.59
N SER A 331 -7.58 -7.34 7.41
CA SER A 331 -6.90 -7.07 6.15
C SER A 331 -7.78 -6.21 5.25
N THR A 332 -7.25 -5.04 4.91
CA THR A 332 -7.88 -4.11 3.95
C THR A 332 -8.01 -4.73 2.55
N LYS A 333 -7.18 -5.74 2.24
CA LYS A 333 -7.26 -6.48 0.97
C LYS A 333 -8.53 -7.28 0.78
N SER A 334 -9.28 -7.53 1.85
CA SER A 334 -10.65 -8.06 1.75
C SER A 334 -11.63 -7.11 1.05
N ILE A 335 -11.25 -5.84 0.91
CA ILE A 335 -12.08 -4.76 0.31
C ILE A 335 -11.45 -4.27 -0.99
N THR A 336 -10.17 -3.98 -0.99
CA THR A 336 -9.46 -3.39 -2.14
C THR A 336 -8.90 -4.41 -3.11
N GLY A 337 -8.78 -5.68 -2.72
CA GLY A 337 -7.84 -6.61 -3.35
C GLY A 337 -6.40 -6.25 -3.02
N HIS A 338 -5.46 -6.93 -3.63
CA HIS A 338 -4.04 -6.69 -3.42
C HIS A 338 -3.51 -5.69 -4.44
N LEU A 339 -3.27 -4.45 -4.00
CA LEU A 339 -2.78 -3.34 -4.83
C LEU A 339 -1.25 -3.38 -5.08
N LEU A 340 -0.61 -4.52 -4.79
CA LEU A 340 0.83 -4.75 -4.99
C LEU A 340 1.68 -3.63 -4.34
N GLY A 341 2.44 -2.88 -5.14
CA GLY A 341 3.29 -1.81 -4.65
C GLY A 341 2.53 -0.64 -3.97
N ALA A 342 1.23 -0.49 -4.24
CA ALA A 342 0.40 0.52 -3.61
C ALA A 342 -0.20 0.07 -2.26
N ALA A 343 -0.30 -1.25 -2.01
CA ALA A 343 -1.07 -1.82 -0.91
C ALA A 343 -0.71 -1.22 0.45
N GLY A 344 0.56 -1.26 0.82
CA GLY A 344 0.99 -0.79 2.14
C GLY A 344 0.75 0.70 2.38
N ALA A 345 0.78 1.52 1.34
CA ALA A 345 0.49 2.95 1.48
C ALA A 345 -1.00 3.21 1.73
N VAL A 346 -1.90 2.47 1.06
CA VAL A 346 -3.35 2.52 1.32
C VAL A 346 -3.67 1.97 2.71
N GLU A 347 -2.95 0.96 3.18
CA GLU A 347 -3.08 0.39 4.53
C GLU A 347 -2.61 1.36 5.62
N VAL A 348 -1.57 2.16 5.39
CA VAL A 348 -1.18 3.27 6.28
C VAL A 348 -2.32 4.29 6.40
N ILE A 349 -2.94 4.68 5.28
CA ILE A 349 -4.10 5.58 5.27
C ILE A 349 -5.26 4.99 6.07
N THR A 350 -5.53 3.69 5.89
CA THR A 350 -6.54 2.96 6.66
C THR A 350 -6.25 3.04 8.16
N CYS A 351 -5.03 2.73 8.60
CA CYS A 351 -4.64 2.81 10.01
C CYS A 351 -4.83 4.21 10.60
N VAL A 352 -4.48 5.26 9.87
CA VAL A 352 -4.71 6.65 10.32
C VAL A 352 -6.20 6.93 10.50
N LYS A 353 -7.04 6.49 9.56
CA LYS A 353 -8.50 6.67 9.65
C LYS A 353 -9.12 5.90 10.81
N GLU A 354 -8.66 4.67 11.04
CA GLU A 354 -9.11 3.84 12.17
C GLU A 354 -8.74 4.46 13.52
N LEU A 355 -7.51 4.98 13.66
CA LEU A 355 -7.07 5.71 14.85
C LEU A 355 -7.91 6.98 15.10
N GLN A 356 -8.25 7.72 14.04
CA GLN A 356 -9.04 8.95 14.16
C GLN A 356 -10.48 8.69 14.57
N GLU A 357 -11.11 7.64 14.01
CA GLU A 357 -12.54 7.36 14.23
C GLU A 357 -12.80 6.36 15.36
N GLY A 358 -11.75 5.70 15.90
CA GLY A 358 -11.92 4.63 16.90
C GLY A 358 -12.73 3.46 16.35
N LEU A 359 -12.49 3.10 15.09
CA LEU A 359 -13.23 2.09 14.35
C LEU A 359 -12.26 1.18 13.61
N ILE A 360 -12.22 -0.10 13.92
CA ILE A 360 -11.49 -1.13 13.20
C ILE A 360 -12.44 -1.78 12.20
N HIS A 361 -12.09 -1.74 10.90
CA HIS A 361 -12.95 -2.30 9.85
C HIS A 361 -12.93 -3.83 9.83
N GLN A 362 -14.00 -4.42 9.35
CA GLN A 362 -14.11 -5.86 9.19
C GLN A 362 -13.21 -6.42 8.07
N THR A 363 -12.77 -7.67 8.23
CA THR A 363 -12.27 -8.48 7.12
C THR A 363 -13.48 -9.04 6.38
N VAL A 364 -13.83 -8.40 5.27
CA VAL A 364 -15.04 -8.73 4.48
C VAL A 364 -14.92 -10.13 3.90
N GLY A 365 -16.03 -10.85 3.88
CA GLY A 365 -16.10 -12.21 3.32
C GLY A 365 -15.57 -13.32 4.24
N TYR A 366 -14.94 -13.01 5.38
CA TYR A 366 -14.51 -14.02 6.36
C TYR A 366 -15.73 -14.74 6.96
N LYS A 367 -15.82 -16.06 6.78
CA LYS A 367 -16.96 -16.89 7.23
C LYS A 367 -16.54 -18.22 7.86
N VAL A 368 -15.49 -18.84 7.34
CA VAL A 368 -15.07 -20.18 7.77
C VAL A 368 -13.72 -20.10 8.49
N PRO A 369 -13.72 -20.28 9.83
CA PRO A 369 -12.48 -20.24 10.62
C PRO A 369 -11.49 -21.31 10.16
N ASP A 370 -10.22 -20.93 10.08
CA ASP A 370 -9.09 -21.84 9.86
C ASP A 370 -8.42 -22.12 11.20
N GLU A 371 -8.32 -23.39 11.59
CA GLU A 371 -7.71 -23.81 12.85
C GLU A 371 -6.23 -23.39 13.00
N GLN A 372 -5.56 -23.14 11.87
CA GLN A 372 -4.17 -22.67 11.84
C GLN A 372 -4.07 -21.14 11.91
N CYS A 373 -5.15 -20.43 11.55
CA CYS A 373 -5.30 -18.98 11.64
C CYS A 373 -6.33 -18.68 12.73
N ASP A 374 -5.94 -18.82 14.02
CA ASP A 374 -6.83 -18.88 15.19
C ASP A 374 -6.83 -17.58 16.01
N LEU A 375 -6.58 -16.42 15.39
CA LEU A 375 -6.67 -15.10 16.00
C LEU A 375 -8.01 -14.41 15.67
N ASP A 376 -8.26 -13.23 16.22
CA ASP A 376 -9.46 -12.44 15.90
C ASP A 376 -9.23 -11.57 14.67
N TYR A 377 -9.72 -12.03 13.53
CA TYR A 377 -9.58 -11.36 12.23
C TYR A 377 -10.73 -10.39 11.91
N VAL A 378 -11.47 -9.96 12.90
CA VAL A 378 -12.59 -9.00 12.76
C VAL A 378 -13.59 -9.43 11.68
N GLY A 379 -14.02 -10.69 11.71
CA GLY A 379 -14.90 -11.26 10.68
C GLY A 379 -16.39 -10.92 10.82
N ASN A 380 -16.82 -10.40 11.99
CA ASN A 380 -18.23 -10.24 12.35
C ASN A 380 -18.71 -8.78 12.31
N GLY A 381 -18.17 -7.97 11.42
CA GLY A 381 -18.50 -6.54 11.32
C GLY A 381 -17.44 -5.65 11.97
N ASN A 382 -17.56 -4.35 11.73
CA ASN A 382 -16.63 -3.36 12.26
C ASN A 382 -16.66 -3.33 13.80
N VAL A 383 -15.50 -3.11 14.41
CA VAL A 383 -15.34 -3.02 15.86
C VAL A 383 -15.05 -1.58 16.27
N LYS A 384 -15.87 -1.02 17.18
CA LYS A 384 -15.56 0.26 17.82
C LYS A 384 -14.56 0.02 18.95
N MET A 385 -13.38 0.61 18.82
CA MET A 385 -12.32 0.48 19.80
C MET A 385 -11.40 1.73 19.72
N ASP A 386 -11.26 2.43 20.82
CA ASP A 386 -10.33 3.56 20.89
C ASP A 386 -8.90 3.01 21.06
N ILE A 387 -8.21 2.86 19.94
CA ILE A 387 -6.83 2.37 19.88
C ILE A 387 -5.86 3.53 19.84
N LYS A 388 -4.73 3.37 20.51
CA LYS A 388 -3.65 4.37 20.54
C LYS A 388 -2.60 4.13 19.47
N TYR A 389 -2.38 2.89 19.11
CA TYR A 389 -1.39 2.46 18.13
C TYR A 389 -2.03 1.51 17.12
N ALA A 390 -1.68 1.69 15.85
CA ALA A 390 -1.99 0.78 14.76
C ALA A 390 -0.68 0.31 14.11
N LEU A 391 -0.48 -1.00 14.05
CA LEU A 391 0.64 -1.62 13.35
C LEU A 391 0.16 -2.08 11.97
N THR A 392 0.88 -1.75 10.91
CA THR A 392 0.60 -2.30 9.57
C THR A 392 1.80 -3.05 9.03
N ASN A 393 1.54 -4.22 8.43
CA ASN A 393 2.56 -5.11 7.87
C ASN A 393 2.46 -5.18 6.36
N SER A 394 3.60 -5.29 5.70
CA SER A 394 3.69 -5.70 4.30
C SER A 394 4.77 -6.74 4.12
N LEU A 395 4.41 -7.83 3.44
CA LEU A 395 5.30 -8.94 3.12
C LEU A 395 5.40 -9.04 1.59
N GLY A 396 6.63 -8.98 1.05
CA GLY A 396 6.85 -8.94 -0.39
C GLY A 396 7.65 -10.13 -0.91
N PHE A 397 7.41 -10.51 -2.17
CA PHE A 397 8.27 -11.46 -2.87
C PHE A 397 9.74 -11.04 -2.76
N GLY A 398 10.65 -12.02 -2.62
CA GLY A 398 12.04 -11.80 -2.26
C GLY A 398 12.28 -11.82 -0.75
N GLY A 399 11.23 -12.07 0.06
CA GLY A 399 11.30 -12.09 1.53
C GLY A 399 11.41 -10.71 2.16
N HIS A 400 10.89 -9.67 1.52
CA HIS A 400 10.86 -8.32 2.04
C HIS A 400 9.76 -8.17 3.08
N ASN A 401 10.10 -7.79 4.31
CA ASN A 401 9.16 -7.53 5.39
C ASN A 401 9.29 -6.08 5.86
N ALA A 402 8.17 -5.39 5.97
CA ALA A 402 8.07 -4.05 6.50
C ALA A 402 6.93 -3.93 7.49
N SER A 403 7.17 -3.27 8.62
CA SER A 403 6.17 -2.93 9.62
C SER A 403 6.28 -1.46 9.98
N LEU A 404 5.16 -0.75 9.93
CA LEU A 404 5.04 0.64 10.38
C LEU A 404 4.11 0.71 11.57
N LEU A 405 4.52 1.42 12.62
CA LEU A 405 3.71 1.70 13.78
C LEU A 405 3.28 3.17 13.76
N ILE A 406 1.98 3.37 13.73
CA ILE A 406 1.34 4.68 13.69
C ILE A 406 0.65 4.91 15.02
N LYS A 407 0.81 6.10 15.57
CA LYS A 407 0.18 6.53 16.82
C LYS A 407 -0.89 7.57 16.54
N LYS A 408 -2.01 7.48 17.26
CA LYS A 408 -2.99 8.55 17.35
C LYS A 408 -2.30 9.82 17.85
N TYR A 409 -2.45 10.92 17.10
CA TYR A 409 -1.88 12.18 17.53
C TYR A 409 -2.76 12.83 18.60
N GLU A 410 -2.13 13.25 19.68
CA GLU A 410 -2.72 14.02 20.77
C GLU A 410 -1.87 15.27 20.96
N ASP A 411 -2.51 16.46 21.01
CA ASP A 411 -1.86 17.76 21.15
C ASP A 411 -1.08 17.93 22.46
#